data_5311263940a3a2cc8ea5b3901c2c458f
#
_entry.id   5311263940a3a2cc8ea5b3901c2c458f
#
_cell.length_a   1.000
_cell.length_b   1.000
_cell.length_c   1.000
_cell.angle_alpha   90.00
_cell.angle_beta   90.00
_cell.angle_gamma   90.00
#
_symmetry.space_group_name_H-M   'P 1'
#
loop_
_entity.id
_entity.type
_entity.pdbx_description
1 polymer ?
#
loop_
_entity_poly.entity_id
_entity_poly.type
_entity_poly.pdbx_seq_one_letter_code
_entity_poly.pdbx_strand_id
1 'polypeptide(L)'
;MDGQVTEIHHHWTFDAAYSAYAVQGLGSSDGTLGDGQLRLLAKINTDALGEFGYFTLLTANDQAQAFAPPRDYAMVLNQGQLTLTYTLPLKAPSPRGQALLFEFQDPTYFASFTLAEGDDAVQLVQAPQGCVATVTRPTSALPGQTFSDAFIQALSAQSSFGANAIIKAVVTCR
;
A
#
# COMPACT_ATOMS: atom_id res chain seq x y z
N MET A 1 -16.36 -0.93 -20.49
CA MET A 1 -15.51 -1.57 -19.47
C MET A 1 -16.41 -2.41 -18.58
N ASP A 2 -15.96 -3.60 -18.21
CA ASP A 2 -16.86 -4.68 -17.77
C ASP A 2 -16.94 -4.84 -16.24
N GLY A 3 -16.60 -3.82 -15.46
CA GLY A 3 -16.60 -3.88 -14.00
C GLY A 3 -15.59 -4.86 -13.40
N GLN A 4 -14.53 -5.18 -14.13
CA GLN A 4 -13.44 -6.02 -13.66
C GLN A 4 -12.24 -5.15 -13.28
N VAL A 5 -11.60 -5.48 -12.17
CA VAL A 5 -10.31 -4.89 -11.81
C VAL A 5 -9.21 -5.62 -12.58
N THR A 6 -8.33 -4.88 -13.21
CA THR A 6 -7.20 -5.40 -13.98
C THR A 6 -5.86 -5.06 -13.35
N GLU A 7 -5.80 -3.99 -12.56
CA GLU A 7 -4.57 -3.51 -11.92
C GLU A 7 -4.87 -2.61 -10.73
N ILE A 8 -3.87 -2.42 -9.90
CA ILE A 8 -3.89 -1.52 -8.75
C ILE A 8 -2.76 -0.50 -8.93
N HIS A 9 -3.06 0.78 -8.80
CA HIS A 9 -2.06 1.84 -8.76
C HIS A 9 -1.75 2.17 -7.30
N HIS A 10 -0.53 1.93 -6.88
CA HIS A 10 -0.06 2.19 -5.53
C HIS A 10 0.67 3.52 -5.43
N HIS A 11 0.44 4.22 -4.32
CA HIS A 11 1.16 5.41 -3.90
C HIS A 11 1.55 5.21 -2.43
N TRP A 12 2.83 4.95 -2.17
CA TRP A 12 3.38 4.74 -0.83
C TRP A 12 4.28 5.88 -0.45
N THR A 13 3.86 6.72 0.49
CA THR A 13 4.71 7.77 1.06
C THR A 13 5.38 7.25 2.33
N PHE A 14 6.69 7.26 2.33
CA PHE A 14 7.51 6.83 3.47
C PHE A 14 7.62 7.94 4.50
N ASP A 15 7.80 7.56 5.76
CA ASP A 15 8.09 8.52 6.81
C ASP A 15 9.42 9.25 6.60
N ALA A 16 9.60 10.36 7.33
CA ALA A 16 10.79 11.19 7.17
C ALA A 16 12.09 10.49 7.59
N ALA A 17 12.03 9.59 8.58
CA ALA A 17 13.21 8.88 9.07
C ALA A 17 13.71 7.86 8.03
N TYR A 18 12.81 7.02 7.50
CA TYR A 18 13.14 6.11 6.41
C TYR A 18 13.61 6.87 5.17
N SER A 19 12.92 7.95 4.80
CA SER A 19 13.27 8.75 3.63
C SER A 19 14.67 9.33 3.73
N ALA A 20 15.02 9.91 4.90
CA ALA A 20 16.37 10.42 5.14
C ALA A 20 17.43 9.33 5.08
N TYR A 21 17.14 8.14 5.64
CA TYR A 21 18.04 6.99 5.60
C TYR A 21 18.25 6.50 4.16
N ALA A 22 17.16 6.33 3.40
CA ALA A 22 17.20 5.77 2.04
C ALA A 22 17.97 6.66 1.04
N VAL A 23 18.01 7.98 1.27
CA VAL A 23 18.75 8.91 0.41
C VAL A 23 20.19 9.16 0.89
N GLN A 24 20.57 8.64 2.05
CA GLN A 24 21.87 8.86 2.63
C GLN A 24 22.98 8.29 1.72
N GLY A 25 23.91 9.14 1.33
CA GLY A 25 25.02 8.74 0.46
C GLY A 25 24.68 8.60 -1.03
N LEU A 26 23.43 8.86 -1.44
CA LEU A 26 23.01 8.79 -2.83
C LEU A 26 23.04 10.15 -3.54
N GLY A 27 23.07 11.25 -2.80
CA GLY A 27 23.07 12.60 -3.35
C GLY A 27 24.38 12.93 -4.09
N SER A 28 24.29 13.86 -5.02
CA SER A 28 25.46 14.54 -5.61
C SER A 28 26.19 15.37 -4.54
N SER A 29 27.35 15.94 -4.89
CA SER A 29 28.11 16.81 -3.99
C SER A 29 27.32 18.04 -3.47
N ASP A 30 26.26 18.41 -4.16
CA ASP A 30 25.30 19.47 -3.78
C ASP A 30 24.10 18.97 -2.97
N GLY A 31 24.03 17.66 -2.64
CA GLY A 31 22.95 17.03 -1.88
C GLY A 31 21.66 16.77 -2.69
N THR A 32 21.66 17.02 -4.01
CA THR A 32 20.50 16.73 -4.86
C THR A 32 20.50 15.28 -5.32
N LEU A 33 19.30 14.69 -5.42
CA LEU A 33 19.10 13.38 -6.05
C LEU A 33 18.72 13.57 -7.51
N GLY A 34 19.48 12.95 -8.39
CA GLY A 34 19.14 12.91 -9.80
C GLY A 34 18.08 11.85 -10.13
N ASP A 35 17.47 11.99 -11.30
CA ASP A 35 16.42 11.04 -11.77
C ASP A 35 16.91 9.58 -11.81
N GLY A 36 18.19 9.36 -12.10
CA GLY A 36 18.78 8.02 -12.12
C GLY A 36 18.79 7.36 -10.75
N GLN A 37 19.12 8.10 -9.69
CA GLN A 37 19.12 7.61 -8.31
C GLN A 37 17.70 7.34 -7.80
N LEU A 38 16.75 8.23 -8.09
CA LEU A 38 15.34 8.04 -7.75
C LEU A 38 14.76 6.83 -8.47
N ARG A 39 15.10 6.62 -9.74
CA ARG A 39 14.67 5.43 -10.50
C ARG A 39 15.26 4.14 -9.92
N LEU A 40 16.53 4.16 -9.51
CA LEU A 40 17.16 3.02 -8.86
C LEU A 40 16.50 2.70 -7.51
N LEU A 41 16.21 3.73 -6.71
CA LEU A 41 15.47 3.56 -5.45
C LEU A 41 14.07 2.98 -5.68
N ALA A 42 13.35 3.46 -6.70
CA ALA A 42 12.05 2.92 -7.07
C ALA A 42 12.14 1.42 -7.38
N LYS A 43 13.12 1.04 -8.20
CA LYS A 43 13.34 -0.36 -8.56
C LYS A 43 13.65 -1.23 -7.35
N ILE A 44 14.60 -0.83 -6.52
CA ILE A 44 15.02 -1.60 -5.34
C ILE A 44 13.84 -1.80 -4.38
N ASN A 45 13.08 -0.73 -4.10
CA ASN A 45 11.93 -0.82 -3.21
C ASN A 45 10.82 -1.69 -3.81
N THR A 46 10.51 -1.55 -5.10
CA THR A 46 9.48 -2.34 -5.76
C THR A 46 9.85 -3.83 -5.81
N ASP A 47 11.12 -4.15 -6.07
CA ASP A 47 11.60 -5.54 -6.05
C ASP A 47 11.47 -6.14 -4.64
N ALA A 48 11.90 -5.40 -3.61
CA ALA A 48 11.79 -5.84 -2.21
C ALA A 48 10.34 -6.07 -1.77
N LEU A 49 9.40 -5.22 -2.17
CA LEU A 49 7.98 -5.39 -1.89
C LEU A 49 7.42 -6.70 -2.47
N GLY A 50 8.01 -7.20 -3.56
CA GLY A 50 7.61 -8.47 -4.17
C GLY A 50 7.76 -9.67 -3.24
N GLU A 51 8.75 -9.67 -2.35
CA GLU A 51 8.98 -10.73 -1.36
C GLU A 51 7.85 -10.81 -0.31
N PHE A 52 7.13 -9.71 -0.12
CA PHE A 52 6.02 -9.57 0.83
C PHE A 52 4.65 -9.48 0.14
N GLY A 53 4.53 -9.92 -1.12
CA GLY A 53 3.29 -9.83 -1.88
C GLY A 53 2.79 -8.40 -2.08
N TYR A 54 3.70 -7.43 -2.13
CA TYR A 54 3.40 -6.00 -2.25
C TYR A 54 2.52 -5.47 -1.11
N PHE A 55 2.52 -6.13 0.06
CA PHE A 55 1.63 -5.86 1.19
C PHE A 55 0.15 -5.78 0.79
N THR A 56 -0.22 -6.49 -0.27
CA THR A 56 -1.55 -6.39 -0.88
C THR A 56 -2.13 -7.78 -1.08
N LEU A 57 -3.32 -8.00 -0.52
CA LEU A 57 -4.13 -9.17 -0.77
C LEU A 57 -5.43 -8.72 -1.43
N LEU A 58 -5.76 -9.33 -2.56
CA LEU A 58 -7.05 -9.18 -3.23
C LEU A 58 -7.76 -10.51 -3.23
N THR A 59 -8.98 -10.55 -2.71
CA THR A 59 -9.83 -11.73 -2.74
C THR A 59 -11.15 -11.46 -3.44
N ALA A 60 -11.64 -12.47 -4.14
CA ALA A 60 -12.96 -12.52 -4.75
C ALA A 60 -13.57 -13.88 -4.40
N ASN A 61 -14.74 -13.94 -3.74
CA ASN A 61 -15.34 -15.18 -3.22
C ASN A 61 -14.34 -16.02 -2.41
N ASP A 62 -13.63 -15.40 -1.48
CA ASP A 62 -12.62 -16.03 -0.62
C ASP A 62 -11.43 -16.66 -1.39
N GLN A 63 -11.31 -16.38 -2.69
CA GLN A 63 -10.20 -16.84 -3.50
C GLN A 63 -9.22 -15.69 -3.77
N ALA A 64 -7.96 -15.88 -3.35
CA ALA A 64 -6.91 -14.91 -3.60
C ALA A 64 -6.62 -14.77 -5.08
N GLN A 65 -6.51 -13.53 -5.54
CA GLN A 65 -6.13 -13.17 -6.89
C GLN A 65 -4.62 -13.03 -6.99
N ALA A 66 -4.03 -13.50 -8.08
CA ALA A 66 -2.60 -13.42 -8.29
C ALA A 66 -2.19 -12.17 -9.05
N PHE A 67 -1.06 -11.59 -8.67
CA PHE A 67 -0.47 -10.43 -9.33
C PHE A 67 0.62 -10.84 -10.32
N ALA A 68 0.74 -10.07 -11.40
CA ALA A 68 1.87 -10.08 -12.31
C ALA A 68 2.97 -9.13 -11.79
N PRO A 69 4.20 -9.18 -12.34
CA PRO A 69 5.25 -8.24 -11.96
C PRO A 69 4.80 -6.79 -12.10
N PRO A 70 5.15 -5.92 -11.15
CA PRO A 70 4.81 -4.50 -11.20
C PRO A 70 5.49 -3.79 -12.36
N ARG A 71 4.87 -2.72 -12.81
CA ARG A 71 5.37 -1.85 -13.88
C ARG A 71 5.17 -0.37 -13.55
N ASP A 72 5.71 0.50 -14.37
CA ASP A 72 5.53 1.95 -14.28
C ASP A 72 5.89 2.51 -12.88
N TYR A 73 6.95 1.95 -12.27
CA TYR A 73 7.38 2.39 -10.96
C TYR A 73 8.24 3.65 -11.04
N ALA A 74 8.00 4.57 -10.12
CA ALA A 74 8.74 5.80 -9.96
C ALA A 74 8.90 6.15 -8.48
N MET A 75 9.93 6.91 -8.15
CA MET A 75 10.17 7.48 -6.84
C MET A 75 10.31 8.98 -6.98
N VAL A 76 9.65 9.72 -6.11
CA VAL A 76 9.82 11.17 -6.01
C VAL A 76 10.19 11.53 -4.58
N LEU A 77 11.04 12.55 -4.42
CA LEU A 77 11.35 13.16 -3.14
C LEU A 77 10.68 14.52 -3.07
N ASN A 78 9.75 14.67 -2.13
CA ASN A 78 9.05 15.93 -1.92
C ASN A 78 9.04 16.27 -0.42
N GLN A 79 9.45 17.46 -0.06
CA GLN A 79 9.50 17.96 1.32
C GLN A 79 10.19 17.00 2.31
N GLY A 80 11.26 16.31 1.85
CA GLY A 80 12.01 15.37 2.66
C GLY A 80 11.38 13.98 2.80
N GLN A 81 10.28 13.71 2.13
CA GLN A 81 9.64 12.39 2.09
C GLN A 81 9.68 11.77 0.70
N LEU A 82 10.02 10.49 0.64
CA LEU A 82 9.98 9.69 -0.56
C LEU A 82 8.57 9.16 -0.78
N THR A 83 8.09 9.25 -2.02
CA THR A 83 6.86 8.58 -2.46
C THR A 83 7.17 7.63 -3.59
N LEU A 84 6.90 6.35 -3.39
CA LEU A 84 6.97 5.31 -4.40
C LEU A 84 5.60 5.16 -5.07
N THR A 85 5.59 5.19 -6.38
CA THR A 85 4.40 4.85 -7.18
C THR A 85 4.69 3.65 -8.05
N TYR A 86 3.73 2.76 -8.22
CA TYR A 86 3.84 1.65 -9.17
C TYR A 86 2.45 1.11 -9.53
N THR A 87 2.37 0.46 -10.68
CA THR A 87 1.21 -0.29 -11.13
C THR A 87 1.42 -1.77 -10.86
N LEU A 88 0.47 -2.39 -10.17
CA LEU A 88 0.45 -3.82 -9.86
C LEU A 88 -0.67 -4.51 -10.67
N PRO A 89 -0.36 -5.14 -11.82
CA PRO A 89 -1.34 -5.81 -12.63
C PRO A 89 -1.80 -7.12 -11.97
N LEU A 90 -3.07 -7.49 -12.15
CA LEU A 90 -3.53 -8.84 -11.89
C LEU A 90 -3.05 -9.77 -13.04
N LYS A 91 -2.75 -11.04 -12.72
CA LYS A 91 -2.43 -12.06 -13.76
C LYS A 91 -3.61 -12.33 -14.68
N ALA A 92 -4.83 -12.18 -14.18
CA ALA A 92 -6.08 -12.25 -14.93
C ALA A 92 -7.04 -11.19 -14.37
N PRO A 93 -7.92 -10.61 -15.18
CA PRO A 93 -8.95 -9.71 -14.70
C PRO A 93 -9.79 -10.35 -13.58
N SER A 94 -10.18 -9.55 -12.58
CA SER A 94 -11.00 -10.06 -11.48
C SER A 94 -12.32 -10.65 -11.98
N PRO A 95 -12.95 -11.58 -11.24
CA PRO A 95 -14.27 -12.10 -11.59
C PRO A 95 -15.31 -10.98 -11.67
N ARG A 96 -16.27 -11.13 -12.57
CA ARG A 96 -17.38 -10.18 -12.75
C ARG A 96 -18.46 -10.37 -11.72
N GLY A 97 -19.15 -9.28 -11.36
CA GLY A 97 -20.34 -9.31 -10.52
C GLY A 97 -20.11 -9.79 -9.10
N GLN A 98 -18.86 -9.79 -8.64
CA GLN A 98 -18.47 -10.19 -7.30
C GLN A 98 -17.92 -9.02 -6.52
N ALA A 99 -18.12 -9.04 -5.20
CA ALA A 99 -17.44 -8.14 -4.31
C ALA A 99 -15.96 -8.49 -4.27
N LEU A 100 -15.11 -7.47 -4.36
CA LEU A 100 -13.66 -7.60 -4.28
C LEU A 100 -13.21 -7.02 -2.95
N LEU A 101 -12.51 -7.81 -2.14
CA LEU A 101 -11.91 -7.37 -0.90
C LEU A 101 -10.41 -7.14 -1.12
N PHE A 102 -9.98 -5.93 -0.90
CA PHE A 102 -8.58 -5.52 -0.84
C PHE A 102 -8.17 -5.36 0.61
N GLU A 103 -7.06 -5.98 0.97
CA GLU A 103 -6.45 -5.87 2.28
C GLU A 103 -4.99 -5.43 2.13
N PHE A 104 -4.62 -4.40 2.88
CA PHE A 104 -3.26 -3.87 2.88
C PHE A 104 -2.67 -4.03 4.27
N GLN A 105 -1.64 -4.86 4.38
CA GLN A 105 -0.97 -5.17 5.64
C GLN A 105 0.44 -5.71 5.38
N ASP A 106 1.33 -5.49 6.34
CA ASP A 106 2.59 -6.22 6.41
C ASP A 106 2.34 -7.53 7.20
N PRO A 107 2.47 -8.71 6.57
CA PRO A 107 2.27 -9.99 7.25
C PRO A 107 3.33 -10.26 8.33
N THR A 108 4.44 -9.53 8.32
CA THR A 108 5.50 -9.63 9.33
C THR A 108 5.30 -8.69 10.51
N TYR A 109 4.34 -7.76 10.42
CA TYR A 109 4.06 -6.71 11.41
C TYR A 109 5.25 -5.79 11.70
N PHE A 110 6.21 -5.70 10.80
CA PHE A 110 7.37 -4.83 10.93
C PHE A 110 7.07 -3.40 10.46
N ALA A 111 6.31 -3.26 9.38
CA ALA A 111 5.86 -1.98 8.87
C ALA A 111 4.40 -1.69 9.28
N SER A 112 4.12 -0.46 9.65
CA SER A 112 2.76 0.02 9.88
C SER A 112 2.31 0.92 8.75
N PHE A 113 1.05 0.78 8.33
CA PHE A 113 0.47 1.57 7.26
C PHE A 113 -0.67 2.44 7.79
N THR A 114 -0.73 3.65 7.29
CA THR A 114 -1.89 4.52 7.44
C THR A 114 -2.42 4.87 6.06
N LEU A 115 -3.73 4.78 5.88
CA LEU A 115 -4.33 5.27 4.66
C LEU A 115 -4.35 6.80 4.68
N ALA A 116 -3.99 7.42 3.55
CA ALA A 116 -4.06 8.87 3.38
C ALA A 116 -5.44 9.41 3.81
N GLU A 117 -5.46 10.62 4.32
CA GLU A 117 -6.71 11.29 4.68
C GLU A 117 -7.47 11.72 3.42
N GLY A 118 -8.78 11.88 3.54
CA GLY A 118 -9.64 12.30 2.45
C GLY A 118 -10.38 11.15 1.76
N ASP A 119 -11.38 11.53 0.97
CA ASP A 119 -12.26 10.58 0.25
C ASP A 119 -11.59 10.04 -1.02
N ASP A 120 -10.51 10.66 -1.46
CA ASP A 120 -9.72 10.31 -2.63
C ASP A 120 -8.55 9.36 -2.34
N ALA A 121 -8.38 8.96 -1.08
CA ALA A 121 -7.35 7.99 -0.68
C ALA A 121 -7.47 6.63 -1.40
N VAL A 122 -8.68 6.25 -1.79
CA VAL A 122 -8.98 5.10 -2.65
C VAL A 122 -9.90 5.55 -3.77
N GLN A 123 -9.46 5.40 -5.01
CA GLN A 123 -10.20 5.82 -6.18
C GLN A 123 -10.42 4.65 -7.14
N LEU A 124 -11.60 4.62 -7.74
CA LEU A 124 -11.92 3.72 -8.85
C LEU A 124 -11.65 4.45 -10.18
N VAL A 125 -10.57 4.07 -10.85
CA VAL A 125 -10.18 4.67 -12.14
C VAL A 125 -10.87 3.93 -13.27
N GLN A 126 -11.54 4.68 -14.18
CA GLN A 126 -12.25 4.14 -15.34
C GLN A 126 -13.33 3.10 -14.98
N ALA A 127 -13.88 3.17 -13.77
CA ALA A 127 -14.94 2.26 -13.35
C ALA A 127 -16.26 2.54 -14.07
N PRO A 128 -17.05 1.50 -14.37
CA PRO A 128 -18.42 1.68 -14.83
C PRO A 128 -19.29 2.40 -13.80
N GLN A 129 -20.39 2.97 -14.26
CA GLN A 129 -21.40 3.50 -13.34
C GLN A 129 -21.92 2.38 -12.43
N GLY A 130 -22.15 2.71 -11.15
CA GLY A 130 -22.63 1.76 -10.15
C GLY A 130 -21.54 1.00 -9.41
N CYS A 131 -20.25 1.23 -9.72
CA CYS A 131 -19.16 0.73 -8.90
C CYS A 131 -18.88 1.67 -7.72
N VAL A 132 -18.72 1.08 -6.54
CA VAL A 132 -18.44 1.81 -5.29
C VAL A 132 -17.30 1.13 -4.55
N ALA A 133 -16.39 1.92 -3.99
CA ALA A 133 -15.37 1.48 -3.04
C ALA A 133 -15.77 1.91 -1.63
N THR A 134 -15.85 0.96 -0.70
CA THR A 134 -16.06 1.23 0.72
C THR A 134 -14.78 0.91 1.47
N VAL A 135 -14.25 1.88 2.20
CA VAL A 135 -12.97 1.77 2.90
C VAL A 135 -13.19 1.67 4.40
N THR A 136 -12.55 0.68 5.02
CA THR A 136 -12.47 0.56 6.47
C THR A 136 -11.06 0.91 6.91
N ARG A 137 -10.95 1.97 7.71
CA ARG A 137 -9.68 2.41 8.31
C ARG A 137 -9.47 1.65 9.62
N PRO A 138 -8.23 1.24 9.92
CA PRO A 138 -7.93 0.74 11.25
C PRO A 138 -8.31 1.78 12.30
N THR A 139 -8.91 1.34 13.39
CA THR A 139 -9.09 2.20 14.56
C THR A 139 -7.69 2.50 15.10
N SER A 140 -7.27 3.76 15.02
CA SER A 140 -5.97 4.20 15.55
C SER A 140 -5.86 3.78 17.02
N ALA A 141 -4.70 3.24 17.41
CA ALA A 141 -4.32 3.18 18.81
C ALA A 141 -4.47 4.58 19.42
N LEU A 142 -4.99 4.67 20.63
CA LEU A 142 -5.30 5.93 21.32
C LEU A 142 -4.16 6.93 21.22
N PRO A 143 -4.43 8.23 20.95
CA PRO A 143 -3.40 9.27 20.92
C PRO A 143 -2.65 9.29 22.24
N GLY A 144 -1.32 9.13 22.22
CA GLY A 144 -0.47 9.22 23.39
C GLY A 144 0.18 7.92 23.86
N GLN A 145 -0.08 6.78 23.21
CA GLN A 145 0.67 5.55 23.51
C GLN A 145 2.03 5.56 22.82
N THR A 146 3.08 5.38 23.60
CA THR A 146 4.44 5.18 23.08
C THR A 146 4.54 3.81 22.41
N PHE A 147 5.45 3.66 21.46
CA PHE A 147 5.67 2.42 20.69
C PHE A 147 5.86 1.18 21.58
N SER A 148 6.44 1.37 22.79
CA SER A 148 6.65 0.31 23.78
C SER A 148 5.35 -0.22 24.39
N ASP A 149 4.38 0.65 24.65
CA ASP A 149 3.11 0.23 25.28
C ASP A 149 2.20 -0.49 24.29
N ALA A 150 2.18 -0.04 23.03
CA ALA A 150 1.46 -0.72 21.96
C ALA A 150 2.04 -2.11 21.68
N PHE A 151 3.37 -2.26 21.71
CA PHE A 151 4.04 -3.53 21.51
C PHE A 151 3.79 -4.50 22.66
N ILE A 152 3.82 -4.03 23.91
CA ILE A 152 3.53 -4.85 25.10
C ILE A 152 2.05 -5.27 25.14
N GLN A 153 1.13 -4.39 24.77
CA GLN A 153 -0.29 -4.73 24.65
C GLN A 153 -0.56 -5.71 23.50
N ALA A 154 0.14 -5.61 22.39
CA ALA A 154 0.04 -6.55 21.27
C ALA A 154 0.51 -7.97 21.66
N LEU A 155 1.56 -8.08 22.46
CA LEU A 155 2.04 -9.34 22.99
C LEU A 155 1.10 -9.96 24.05
N SER A 156 0.36 -9.14 24.80
CA SER A 156 -0.57 -9.58 25.84
C SER A 156 -1.99 -9.85 25.34
N ALA A 157 -2.41 -9.24 24.24
CA ALA A 157 -3.72 -9.43 23.61
C ALA A 157 -3.59 -10.37 22.41
N GLN A 158 -3.49 -11.66 22.66
CA GLN A 158 -3.55 -12.64 21.58
C GLN A 158 -4.81 -12.43 20.75
N SER A 159 -4.65 -12.05 19.49
CA SER A 159 -5.58 -12.11 18.36
C SER A 159 -6.32 -10.88 17.85
N SER A 160 -6.44 -9.78 18.57
CA SER A 160 -7.24 -8.64 18.06
C SER A 160 -6.41 -7.50 17.44
N PHE A 161 -5.13 -7.41 17.75
CA PHE A 161 -4.29 -6.28 17.29
C PHE A 161 -4.00 -6.36 15.79
N GLY A 162 -3.73 -7.54 15.25
CA GLY A 162 -3.49 -7.74 13.82
C GLY A 162 -4.70 -7.42 12.94
N ALA A 163 -5.90 -7.74 13.40
CA ALA A 163 -7.12 -7.50 12.64
C ALA A 163 -7.49 -6.00 12.56
N ASN A 164 -7.10 -5.21 13.55
CA ASN A 164 -7.38 -3.77 13.59
C ASN A 164 -6.32 -2.92 12.87
N ALA A 165 -5.19 -3.51 12.48
CA ALA A 165 -4.13 -2.81 11.74
C ALA A 165 -4.27 -2.94 10.21
N ILE A 166 -5.23 -3.76 9.73
CA ILE A 166 -5.43 -4.01 8.30
C ILE A 166 -6.29 -2.90 7.70
N ILE A 167 -5.78 -2.25 6.68
CA ILE A 167 -6.59 -1.36 5.83
C ILE A 167 -7.38 -2.23 4.87
N LYS A 168 -8.70 -2.06 4.85
CA LYS A 168 -9.57 -2.83 3.95
C LYS A 168 -10.35 -1.92 3.03
N ALA A 169 -10.46 -2.32 1.77
CA ALA A 169 -11.36 -1.70 0.81
C ALA A 169 -12.21 -2.79 0.14
N VAL A 170 -13.52 -2.57 0.09
CA VAL A 170 -14.45 -3.45 -0.62
C VAL A 170 -14.95 -2.72 -1.85
N VAL A 171 -14.76 -3.32 -3.01
CA VAL A 171 -15.27 -2.80 -4.28
C VAL A 171 -16.44 -3.67 -4.73
N THR A 172 -17.57 -3.02 -5.00
CA THR A 172 -18.76 -3.66 -5.57
C THR A 172 -19.22 -2.90 -6.80
N CYS A 173 -19.64 -3.61 -7.84
CA CYS A 173 -20.25 -3.07 -9.06
C CYS A 173 -21.65 -3.66 -9.24
N ARG A 174 -22.65 -2.81 -9.42
CA ARG A 174 -24.06 -3.18 -9.65
C ARG A 174 -24.43 -2.97 -11.10
#